data_e696cd1e25e6addf07c60704b4be7a33
#
_entry.id   e696cd1e25e6addf07c60704b4be7a33
#
_cell.length_a   1.000
_cell.length_b   1.000
_cell.length_c   1.000
_cell.angle_alpha   90.00
_cell.angle_beta   90.00
_cell.angle_gamma   90.00
#
_symmetry.space_group_name_H-M   'P 1'
#
loop_
_entity.id
_entity.type
_entity.pdbx_description
1 polymer ?
#
loop_
_entity_poly.entity_id
_entity_poly.type
_entity_poly.pdbx_seq_one_letter_code
_entity_poly.pdbx_strand_id
1 'polypeptide(L)'
;QGIKLDRDVIFLAESGEEGATEFGIEFMINEHFDKIESEFCLAEGGSVARVNREVQYAGIQSVEKIPYQINLTATGVAGHGSVPLQTNPVVRLAKAMAAVADWPSPIRLNETTAAYFERLAGISPPDAAARYLAVLDPATQAEADEYFREFEPRHASMLRSSLSPNI
;
A
#
# COMPACT_ATOMS: atom_id res chain seq x y z
N GLN A 1 17.87 27.81 -11.73
CA GLN A 1 19.02 27.97 -10.83
C GLN A 1 20.37 27.88 -11.54
N GLY A 2 20.39 27.65 -12.88
CA GLY A 2 21.60 27.59 -13.69
C GLY A 2 22.52 26.39 -13.41
N ILE A 3 22.01 25.32 -12.80
CA ILE A 3 22.76 24.09 -12.57
C ILE A 3 22.95 23.41 -13.92
N LYS A 4 24.21 23.16 -14.28
CA LYS A 4 24.56 22.39 -15.48
C LYS A 4 24.41 20.89 -15.15
N LEU A 5 23.55 20.21 -15.90
CA LEU A 5 23.38 18.77 -15.80
C LEU A 5 24.37 18.06 -16.74
N ASP A 6 24.76 16.86 -16.40
CA ASP A 6 25.63 15.97 -17.20
C ASP A 6 24.83 15.02 -18.10
N ARG A 7 23.52 15.06 -18.03
CA ARG A 7 22.58 14.26 -18.82
C ARG A 7 21.28 15.02 -19.07
N ASP A 8 20.52 14.59 -20.04
CA ASP A 8 19.20 15.13 -20.34
C ASP A 8 18.17 14.72 -19.27
N VAL A 9 17.12 15.53 -19.13
CA VAL A 9 15.98 15.24 -18.27
C VAL A 9 14.74 15.18 -19.15
N ILE A 10 14.07 14.05 -19.12
CA ILE A 10 12.75 13.85 -19.73
C ILE A 10 11.70 14.10 -18.67
N PHE A 11 10.78 15.02 -18.92
CA PHE A 11 9.59 15.19 -18.10
C PHE A 11 8.38 14.61 -18.82
N LEU A 12 7.83 13.53 -18.24
CA LEU A 12 6.64 12.86 -18.73
C LEU A 12 5.45 13.27 -17.86
N ALA A 13 4.42 13.84 -18.46
CA ALA A 13 3.11 14.07 -17.86
C ALA A 13 2.11 13.18 -18.57
N GLU A 14 1.62 12.19 -17.88
CA GLU A 14 0.73 11.16 -18.44
C GLU A 14 -0.70 11.29 -17.95
N SER A 15 -1.64 10.69 -18.68
CA SER A 15 -3.05 10.61 -18.32
C SER A 15 -3.34 9.27 -17.65
N GLY A 16 -4.34 9.24 -16.74
CA GLY A 16 -4.90 8.00 -16.24
C GLY A 16 -4.02 7.21 -15.30
N GLU A 17 -3.02 7.82 -14.68
CA GLU A 17 -2.09 7.17 -13.76
C GLU A 17 -2.84 6.43 -12.63
N GLU A 18 -3.88 7.04 -12.07
CA GLU A 18 -4.69 6.53 -10.96
C GLU A 18 -5.65 5.37 -11.31
N GLY A 19 -5.67 4.87 -12.56
CA GLY A 19 -6.52 3.73 -12.86
C GLY A 19 -6.93 3.51 -14.32
N ALA A 20 -6.36 4.26 -15.26
CA ALA A 20 -6.59 4.11 -16.69
C ALA A 20 -5.28 4.18 -17.47
N THR A 21 -4.30 3.39 -17.05
CA THR A 21 -2.89 3.38 -17.50
C THR A 21 -2.74 3.16 -19.00
N GLU A 22 -3.78 2.59 -19.66
CA GLU A 22 -3.83 2.40 -21.11
C GLU A 22 -3.78 3.71 -21.91
N PHE A 23 -4.21 4.83 -21.30
CA PHE A 23 -4.17 6.16 -21.95
C PHE A 23 -2.91 6.97 -21.62
N GLY A 24 -2.06 6.47 -20.77
CA GLY A 24 -0.84 7.12 -20.32
C GLY A 24 0.39 6.26 -20.53
N ILE A 25 0.93 5.67 -19.46
CA ILE A 25 2.22 4.95 -19.52
C ILE A 25 2.19 3.76 -20.46
N GLU A 26 1.08 2.98 -20.53
CA GLU A 26 1.00 1.84 -21.44
C GLU A 26 1.06 2.29 -22.90
N PHE A 27 0.37 3.38 -23.23
CA PHE A 27 0.45 3.98 -24.58
C PHE A 27 1.89 4.43 -24.89
N MET A 28 2.56 5.10 -23.94
CA MET A 28 3.94 5.55 -24.12
C MET A 28 4.91 4.38 -24.29
N ILE A 29 4.74 3.30 -23.54
CA ILE A 29 5.59 2.10 -23.65
C ILE A 29 5.39 1.41 -24.98
N ASN A 30 4.14 1.25 -25.42
CA ASN A 30 3.82 0.48 -26.60
C ASN A 30 4.11 1.24 -27.91
N GLU A 31 3.87 2.55 -27.94
CA GLU A 31 3.89 3.33 -29.19
C GLU A 31 5.07 4.34 -29.27
N HIS A 32 5.65 4.73 -28.13
CA HIS A 32 6.61 5.82 -28.05
C HIS A 32 7.74 5.59 -27.05
N PHE A 33 8.14 4.35 -26.83
CA PHE A 33 9.17 4.02 -25.84
C PHE A 33 10.49 4.75 -26.11
N ASP A 34 10.86 4.93 -27.36
CA ASP A 34 12.03 5.68 -27.80
C ASP A 34 12.11 7.12 -27.25
N LYS A 35 10.98 7.70 -26.86
CA LYS A 35 10.91 9.07 -26.31
C LYS A 35 11.09 9.11 -24.80
N ILE A 36 10.89 7.99 -24.12
CA ILE A 36 10.94 7.90 -22.65
C ILE A 36 12.02 6.95 -22.16
N GLU A 37 12.73 6.26 -23.05
CA GLU A 37 13.84 5.38 -22.70
C GLU A 37 14.92 6.17 -21.95
N SER A 38 15.25 5.73 -20.73
CA SER A 38 16.18 6.41 -19.85
C SER A 38 16.88 5.44 -18.92
N GLU A 39 18.09 5.79 -18.49
CA GLU A 39 18.88 4.99 -17.53
C GLU A 39 18.22 4.96 -16.14
N PHE A 40 17.56 6.06 -15.75
CA PHE A 40 16.86 6.20 -14.47
C PHE A 40 15.46 6.76 -14.69
N CYS A 41 14.50 6.22 -13.95
CA CYS A 41 13.15 6.73 -13.88
C CYS A 41 12.83 7.14 -12.44
N LEU A 42 12.28 8.35 -12.27
CA LEU A 42 11.77 8.84 -11.01
C LEU A 42 10.26 9.06 -11.17
N ALA A 43 9.49 8.39 -10.36
CA ALA A 43 8.05 8.56 -10.28
C ALA A 43 7.64 9.05 -8.90
N GLU A 44 6.36 9.21 -8.67
CA GLU A 44 5.85 9.54 -7.34
C GLU A 44 6.13 8.41 -6.35
N GLY A 45 6.04 8.72 -5.07
CA GLY A 45 6.23 7.77 -3.99
C GLY A 45 7.29 8.22 -2.99
N GLY A 46 7.45 7.42 -1.93
CA GLY A 46 8.30 7.79 -0.82
C GLY A 46 7.72 8.91 0.05
N SER A 47 8.53 9.40 0.95
CA SER A 47 8.13 10.49 1.84
C SER A 47 9.33 11.13 2.52
N VAL A 48 9.16 12.36 3.01
CA VAL A 48 10.13 13.03 3.88
C VAL A 48 9.52 13.15 5.27
N ALA A 49 10.08 12.42 6.24
CA ALA A 49 9.68 12.52 7.64
C ALA A 49 10.33 13.74 8.29
N ARG A 50 9.51 14.56 8.94
CA ARG A 50 9.96 15.77 9.65
C ARG A 50 9.41 15.79 11.06
N VAL A 51 10.26 16.07 12.02
CA VAL A 51 9.89 16.30 13.41
C VAL A 51 10.43 17.67 13.82
N ASN A 52 9.61 18.50 14.41
CA ASN A 52 9.98 19.88 14.84
C ASN A 52 10.67 20.71 13.74
N ARG A 53 10.23 20.56 12.49
CA ARG A 53 10.79 21.20 11.28
C ARG A 53 12.15 20.65 10.82
N GLU A 54 12.70 19.66 11.48
CA GLU A 54 13.95 18.98 11.09
C GLU A 54 13.64 17.71 10.31
N VAL A 55 14.34 17.52 9.19
CA VAL A 55 14.23 16.30 8.38
C VAL A 55 14.92 15.17 9.12
N GLN A 56 14.18 14.11 9.43
CA GLN A 56 14.71 12.91 10.07
C GLN A 56 15.25 11.94 9.02
N TYR A 57 14.48 11.73 7.96
CA TYR A 57 14.90 10.91 6.82
C TYR A 57 14.07 11.24 5.57
N ALA A 58 14.60 10.86 4.43
CA ALA A 58 13.86 10.75 3.17
C ALA A 58 13.70 9.27 2.83
N GLY A 59 12.47 8.80 2.76
CA GLY A 59 12.14 7.45 2.31
C GLY A 59 12.02 7.41 0.79
N ILE A 60 12.77 6.51 0.17
CA ILE A 60 12.68 6.23 -1.28
C ILE A 60 11.86 4.96 -1.42
N GLN A 61 10.75 5.04 -2.13
CA GLN A 61 9.92 3.88 -2.44
C GLN A 61 10.59 3.05 -3.54
N SER A 62 10.85 1.80 -3.25
CA SER A 62 11.51 0.87 -4.18
C SER A 62 10.65 -0.36 -4.50
N VAL A 63 9.55 -0.54 -3.78
CA VAL A 63 8.55 -1.58 -4.04
C VAL A 63 7.15 -1.03 -3.79
N GLU A 64 6.18 -1.61 -4.46
CA GLU A 64 4.79 -1.22 -4.36
C GLU A 64 3.88 -2.44 -4.27
N LYS A 65 2.71 -2.28 -3.64
CA LYS A 65 1.67 -3.30 -3.64
C LYS A 65 0.93 -3.25 -4.97
N ILE A 66 0.65 -4.43 -5.50
CA ILE A 66 -0.18 -4.54 -6.70
C ILE A 66 -1.66 -4.55 -6.25
N PRO A 67 -2.48 -3.59 -6.70
CA PRO A 67 -3.90 -3.58 -6.40
C PRO A 67 -4.64 -4.66 -7.19
N TYR A 68 -5.55 -5.36 -6.51
CA TYR A 68 -6.47 -6.29 -7.14
C TYR A 68 -7.90 -5.97 -6.72
N GLN A 69 -8.78 -5.85 -7.69
CA GLN A 69 -10.20 -5.71 -7.45
C GLN A 69 -10.87 -7.08 -7.35
N ILE A 70 -11.63 -7.30 -6.27
CA ILE A 70 -12.42 -8.50 -6.06
C ILE A 70 -13.89 -8.11 -5.95
N ASN A 71 -14.72 -8.65 -6.83
CA ASN A 71 -16.16 -8.43 -6.80
C ASN A 71 -16.87 -9.55 -6.04
N LEU A 72 -17.59 -9.21 -4.98
CA LEU A 72 -18.45 -10.14 -4.26
C LEU A 72 -19.89 -9.99 -4.74
N THR A 73 -20.47 -11.07 -5.26
CA THR A 73 -21.85 -11.08 -5.73
C THR A 73 -22.66 -12.12 -4.97
N ALA A 74 -23.78 -11.72 -4.40
CA ALA A 74 -24.73 -12.65 -3.78
C ALA A 74 -26.05 -12.64 -4.55
N THR A 75 -26.53 -13.83 -4.92
CA THR A 75 -27.80 -14.02 -5.62
C THR A 75 -28.80 -14.77 -4.72
N GLY A 76 -30.06 -14.54 -4.92
CA GLY A 76 -31.13 -15.19 -4.17
C GLY A 76 -32.51 -14.92 -4.73
N VAL A 77 -33.51 -15.58 -4.13
CA VAL A 77 -34.92 -15.43 -4.52
C VAL A 77 -35.42 -14.06 -4.04
N ALA A 78 -36.14 -13.37 -4.93
CA ALA A 78 -36.87 -12.15 -4.54
C ALA A 78 -38.06 -12.50 -3.63
N GLY A 79 -38.34 -11.63 -2.66
CA GLY A 79 -39.44 -11.81 -1.72
C GLY A 79 -40.07 -10.47 -1.34
N HIS A 80 -41.25 -10.55 -0.71
CA HIS A 80 -41.91 -9.34 -0.22
C HIS A 80 -41.22 -8.84 1.07
N GLY A 81 -41.01 -7.54 1.17
CA GLY A 81 -40.26 -6.93 2.28
C GLY A 81 -40.82 -7.20 3.69
N SER A 82 -42.16 -7.43 3.81
CA SER A 82 -42.79 -7.83 5.06
C SER A 82 -42.64 -9.30 5.44
N VAL A 83 -42.06 -10.12 4.55
CA VAL A 83 -41.79 -11.54 4.75
C VAL A 83 -40.28 -11.80 4.62
N PRO A 84 -39.49 -11.54 5.67
CA PRO A 84 -38.05 -11.62 5.59
C PRO A 84 -37.60 -13.07 5.39
N LEU A 85 -36.87 -13.31 4.30
CA LEU A 85 -36.33 -14.62 3.97
C LEU A 85 -34.99 -14.85 4.70
N GLN A 86 -34.84 -16.05 5.30
CA GLN A 86 -33.57 -16.48 5.91
C GLN A 86 -32.39 -16.51 4.90
N THR A 87 -32.73 -16.66 3.61
CA THR A 87 -31.78 -16.76 2.51
C THR A 87 -31.52 -15.43 1.80
N ASN A 88 -31.86 -14.30 2.44
CA ASN A 88 -31.70 -12.97 1.84
C ASN A 88 -30.26 -12.74 1.35
N PRO A 89 -30.04 -12.49 0.06
CA PRO A 89 -28.69 -12.33 -0.49
C PRO A 89 -27.98 -11.08 0.03
N VAL A 90 -28.69 -10.02 0.37
CA VAL A 90 -28.10 -8.80 0.96
C VAL A 90 -27.48 -9.11 2.32
N VAL A 91 -28.17 -9.88 3.17
CA VAL A 91 -27.65 -10.31 4.47
C VAL A 91 -26.42 -11.22 4.31
N ARG A 92 -26.44 -12.12 3.31
CA ARG A 92 -25.27 -12.96 2.99
C ARG A 92 -24.07 -12.12 2.56
N LEU A 93 -24.29 -11.14 1.70
CA LEU A 93 -23.22 -10.24 1.22
C LEU A 93 -22.64 -9.42 2.38
N ALA A 94 -23.50 -8.84 3.22
CA ALA A 94 -23.06 -8.09 4.40
C ALA A 94 -22.19 -8.94 5.36
N LYS A 95 -22.60 -10.19 5.59
CA LYS A 95 -21.80 -11.12 6.41
C LYS A 95 -20.46 -11.48 5.77
N ALA A 96 -20.43 -11.69 4.44
CA ALA A 96 -19.19 -11.94 3.72
C ALA A 96 -18.23 -10.75 3.80
N MET A 97 -18.75 -9.53 3.64
CA MET A 97 -17.96 -8.30 3.77
C MET A 97 -17.39 -8.13 5.20
N ALA A 98 -18.21 -8.36 6.22
CA ALA A 98 -17.74 -8.33 7.60
C ALA A 98 -16.64 -9.38 7.85
N ALA A 99 -16.82 -10.61 7.38
CA ALA A 99 -15.81 -11.66 7.52
C ALA A 99 -14.50 -11.32 6.80
N VAL A 100 -14.56 -10.66 5.65
CA VAL A 100 -13.37 -10.17 4.93
C VAL A 100 -12.68 -9.05 5.70
N ALA A 101 -13.45 -8.12 6.27
CA ALA A 101 -12.92 -7.01 7.06
C ALA A 101 -12.23 -7.49 8.35
N ASP A 102 -12.81 -8.53 8.98
CA ASP A 102 -12.29 -9.11 10.23
C ASP A 102 -11.15 -10.12 9.98
N TRP A 103 -10.87 -10.47 8.72
CA TRP A 103 -9.86 -11.48 8.43
C TRP A 103 -8.44 -11.00 8.80
N PRO A 104 -7.73 -11.72 9.68
CA PRO A 104 -6.38 -11.35 10.07
C PRO A 104 -5.38 -11.71 8.97
N SER A 105 -5.17 -10.79 8.02
CA SER A 105 -4.16 -10.99 6.98
C SER A 105 -2.79 -11.26 7.60
N PRO A 106 -2.11 -12.35 7.21
CA PRO A 106 -0.84 -12.74 7.82
C PRO A 106 0.26 -11.73 7.53
N ILE A 107 1.18 -11.59 8.48
CA ILE A 107 2.40 -10.82 8.29
C ILE A 107 3.28 -11.50 7.25
N ARG A 108 3.76 -10.73 6.27
CA ARG A 108 4.68 -11.15 5.23
C ARG A 108 5.69 -10.05 4.97
N LEU A 109 6.84 -10.17 5.59
CA LEU A 109 7.97 -9.30 5.33
C LEU A 109 8.68 -9.76 4.06
N ASN A 110 9.03 -8.80 3.21
CA ASN A 110 10.02 -8.98 2.16
C ASN A 110 11.33 -8.28 2.56
N GLU A 111 12.37 -8.46 1.76
CA GLU A 111 13.69 -7.87 2.03
C GLU A 111 13.63 -6.35 2.19
N THR A 112 12.85 -5.66 1.33
CA THR A 112 12.72 -4.20 1.37
C THR A 112 12.05 -3.72 2.66
N THR A 113 10.93 -4.37 3.05
CA THR A 113 10.20 -4.02 4.28
C THR A 113 11.03 -4.33 5.54
N ALA A 114 11.75 -5.44 5.56
CA ALA A 114 12.65 -5.78 6.66
C ALA A 114 13.74 -4.71 6.80
N ALA A 115 14.45 -4.40 5.71
CA ALA A 115 15.50 -3.38 5.69
C ALA A 115 14.97 -1.98 6.07
N TYR A 116 13.71 -1.66 5.72
CA TYR A 116 13.08 -0.42 6.15
C TYR A 116 12.98 -0.34 7.67
N PHE A 117 12.43 -1.37 8.33
CA PHE A 117 12.27 -1.37 9.79
C PHE A 117 13.61 -1.41 10.53
N GLU A 118 14.61 -2.15 10.04
CA GLU A 118 15.96 -2.13 10.58
C GLU A 118 16.58 -0.72 10.56
N ARG A 119 16.51 -0.05 9.42
CA ARG A 119 17.06 1.31 9.24
C ARG A 119 16.30 2.34 10.07
N LEU A 120 14.96 2.22 10.10
CA LEU A 120 14.11 3.10 10.90
C LEU A 120 14.42 2.96 12.38
N ALA A 121 14.64 1.76 12.89
CA ALA A 121 15.06 1.52 14.26
C ALA A 121 16.38 2.24 14.59
N GLY A 122 17.34 2.24 13.66
CA GLY A 122 18.65 2.88 13.86
C GLY A 122 18.62 4.40 14.04
N ILE A 123 17.53 5.06 13.64
CA ILE A 123 17.36 6.53 13.74
C ILE A 123 16.23 6.93 14.70
N SER A 124 15.59 5.98 15.34
CA SER A 124 14.42 6.20 16.22
C SER A 124 14.80 6.23 17.69
N PRO A 125 13.98 6.86 18.55
CA PRO A 125 14.11 6.73 19.99
C PRO A 125 14.03 5.25 20.45
N PRO A 126 14.66 4.90 21.60
CA PRO A 126 14.79 3.49 22.02
C PRO A 126 13.51 2.68 22.04
N ASP A 127 12.39 3.24 22.51
CA ASP A 127 11.10 2.54 22.57
C ASP A 127 10.51 2.27 21.19
N ALA A 128 10.64 3.21 20.28
CA ALA A 128 10.21 3.03 18.90
C ALA A 128 11.13 2.05 18.16
N ALA A 129 12.44 2.16 18.36
CA ALA A 129 13.43 1.25 17.79
C ALA A 129 13.15 -0.20 18.20
N ALA A 130 12.87 -0.43 19.49
CA ALA A 130 12.53 -1.76 20.00
C ALA A 130 11.28 -2.35 19.28
N ARG A 131 10.24 -1.55 19.08
CA ARG A 131 9.03 -1.98 18.34
C ARG A 131 9.31 -2.29 16.87
N TYR A 132 10.10 -1.46 16.19
CA TYR A 132 10.48 -1.71 14.80
C TYR A 132 11.32 -2.96 14.62
N LEU A 133 12.21 -3.27 15.56
CA LEU A 133 12.97 -4.51 15.54
C LEU A 133 12.10 -5.72 15.92
N ALA A 134 11.15 -5.55 16.85
CA ALA A 134 10.26 -6.63 17.29
C ALA A 134 9.41 -7.21 16.15
N VAL A 135 9.08 -6.42 15.12
CA VAL A 135 8.31 -6.90 13.96
C VAL A 135 9.11 -7.86 13.07
N LEU A 136 10.44 -7.85 13.20
CA LEU A 136 11.34 -8.69 12.40
C LEU A 136 11.52 -10.10 13.01
N ASP A 137 11.20 -10.26 14.29
CA ASP A 137 11.30 -11.52 15.00
C ASP A 137 9.93 -12.21 15.10
N PRO A 138 9.76 -13.42 14.53
CA PRO A 138 8.51 -14.18 14.61
C PRO A 138 7.96 -14.37 16.02
N ALA A 139 8.82 -14.33 17.05
CA ALA A 139 8.40 -14.50 18.44
C ALA A 139 7.71 -13.26 19.03
N THR A 140 8.02 -12.05 18.52
CA THR A 140 7.54 -10.77 19.05
C THR A 140 6.72 -9.96 18.04
N GLN A 141 6.72 -10.36 16.76
CA GLN A 141 6.06 -9.61 15.68
C GLN A 141 4.56 -9.39 15.90
N ALA A 142 3.86 -10.31 16.57
CA ALA A 142 2.42 -10.18 16.80
C ALA A 142 2.08 -9.01 17.72
N GLU A 143 2.84 -8.81 18.80
CA GLU A 143 2.66 -7.70 19.74
C GLU A 143 3.01 -6.36 19.06
N ALA A 144 4.09 -6.32 18.31
CA ALA A 144 4.47 -5.13 17.53
C ALA A 144 3.42 -4.77 16.49
N ASP A 145 2.83 -5.76 15.81
CA ASP A 145 1.77 -5.57 14.84
C ASP A 145 0.49 -5.02 15.46
N GLU A 146 0.09 -5.49 16.64
CA GLU A 146 -1.07 -4.96 17.36
C GLU A 146 -0.90 -3.47 17.64
N TYR A 147 0.28 -3.06 18.13
CA TYR A 147 0.60 -1.66 18.31
C TYR A 147 0.51 -0.86 17.00
N PHE A 148 1.07 -1.39 15.89
CA PHE A 148 1.03 -0.68 14.62
C PHE A 148 -0.38 -0.54 14.07
N ARG A 149 -1.24 -1.54 14.25
CA ARG A 149 -2.64 -1.44 13.82
C ARG A 149 -3.39 -0.30 14.50
N GLU A 150 -3.09 -0.05 15.76
CA GLU A 150 -3.74 0.97 16.57
C GLU A 150 -3.13 2.36 16.37
N PHE A 151 -1.81 2.47 16.39
CA PHE A 151 -1.12 3.75 16.46
C PHE A 151 -0.35 4.13 15.21
N GLU A 152 0.03 3.16 14.38
CA GLU A 152 0.86 3.37 13.18
C GLU A 152 0.31 2.58 11.98
N PRO A 153 -0.94 2.84 11.51
CA PRO A 153 -1.61 2.01 10.51
C PRO A 153 -0.89 1.92 9.17
N ARG A 154 -0.05 2.90 8.82
CA ARG A 154 0.81 2.81 7.63
C ARG A 154 1.85 1.70 7.78
N HIS A 155 2.50 1.57 8.93
CA HIS A 155 3.44 0.49 9.21
C HIS A 155 2.72 -0.87 9.22
N ALA A 156 1.54 -0.96 9.87
CA ALA A 156 0.72 -2.17 9.83
C ALA A 156 0.40 -2.61 8.40
N SER A 157 0.08 -1.66 7.52
CA SER A 157 -0.23 -1.98 6.13
C SER A 157 0.99 -2.48 5.34
N MET A 158 2.20 -2.05 5.67
CA MET A 158 3.43 -2.50 5.01
C MET A 158 3.76 -3.97 5.30
N LEU A 159 3.24 -4.52 6.39
CA LEU A 159 3.53 -5.88 6.84
C LEU A 159 2.73 -6.95 6.10
N ARG A 160 1.71 -6.61 5.31
CA ARG A 160 0.76 -7.58 4.75
C ARG A 160 0.05 -7.10 3.51
N SER A 161 -0.69 -8.01 2.85
CA SER A 161 -1.72 -7.63 1.90
C SER A 161 -2.87 -6.94 2.65
N SER A 162 -3.23 -5.75 2.23
CA SER A 162 -4.36 -5.01 2.79
C SER A 162 -5.65 -5.40 2.07
N LEU A 163 -6.74 -5.49 2.82
CA LEU A 163 -8.09 -5.67 2.28
C LEU A 163 -8.91 -4.45 2.69
N SER A 164 -9.54 -3.81 1.74
CA SER A 164 -10.40 -2.65 1.98
C SER A 164 -11.73 -2.85 1.26
N PRO A 165 -12.81 -3.20 1.98
CA PRO A 165 -14.14 -3.17 1.40
C PRO A 165 -14.49 -1.73 1.01
N ASN A 166 -14.84 -1.53 -0.26
CA ASN A 166 -15.30 -0.26 -0.80
C ASN A 166 -16.47 -0.50 -1.75
N ILE A 167 -17.15 0.56 -2.14
CA ILE A 167 -18.32 0.53 -3.03
C ILE A 167 -17.87 0.98 -4.41
#